data_444f50d10ecb47335e1a435db53343b7
#
_entry.id   444f50d10ecb47335e1a435db53343b7
#
_cell.length_a   1.000
_cell.length_b   1.000
_cell.length_c   1.000
_cell.angle_alpha   90.00
_cell.angle_beta   90.00
_cell.angle_gamma   90.00
#
_symmetry.space_group_name_H-M   'P 1'
#
loop_
_entity.id
_entity.type
_entity.pdbx_description
1 polymer ?
#
loop_
_entity_poly.entity_id
_entity_poly.type
_entity_poly.pdbx_seq_one_letter_code
_entity_poly.pdbx_strand_id
1 'polypeptide(L)'
;MLLTAAAVISGCALLAARAFVCSRRIMTKRIIAGNSELNEFMTRALQPLLDRYTPTWWTNSHIQCFLTFLVPQSPVKYKRDILTFKDGGQASLDWALEASVAMKSPLTTDSPVAIIMHGLVGCSQSMRSLCAEALAHGYRPVVFNKRGHGGLKLATPKLQAFGCVQDLQEVIAHVENIFPNSELYGIGCSAGSGLLCRYLCELGEKSRLRAGVLISPGYNAFDLFCGGKINPVYNFLMTFTLKSFLLRHKNELSQVVDVAQALKATSIREFDEHVYMKMHGYEDLEAYWKVNNPMRDVDNLKMPFLCINALDDPVCTKETIPYHEFSRKPNAMLITTAEGSHCAFYEGNFQLKSWCHGAAMTYLDRLREFNRSENISEASVDAVTAATA
;
A
#
# COMPACT_ATOMS: atom_id res chain seq x y z
N MET A 1 33.79 0.45 39.66
CA MET A 1 33.15 -0.88 39.80
C MET A 1 31.66 -0.82 40.12
N LEU A 2 31.17 -0.10 41.16
CA LEU A 2 29.73 -0.04 41.48
C LEU A 2 28.87 0.62 40.40
N LEU A 3 29.33 1.69 39.77
CA LEU A 3 28.61 2.38 38.67
C LEU A 3 28.51 1.54 37.41
N THR A 4 29.55 0.74 37.08
CA THR A 4 29.53 -0.16 35.95
C THR A 4 28.61 -1.37 36.16
N ALA A 5 28.57 -1.89 37.39
CA ALA A 5 27.64 -2.96 37.75
C ALA A 5 26.17 -2.51 37.71
N ALA A 6 25.87 -1.30 38.22
CA ALA A 6 24.52 -0.71 38.18
C ALA A 6 24.06 -0.47 36.72
N ALA A 7 24.94 0.00 35.84
CA ALA A 7 24.62 0.20 34.42
C ALA A 7 24.35 -1.12 33.71
N VAL A 8 25.10 -2.18 33.99
CA VAL A 8 24.89 -3.52 33.43
C VAL A 8 23.58 -4.13 33.92
N ILE A 9 23.27 -4.02 35.22
CA ILE A 9 22.02 -4.53 35.80
C ILE A 9 20.81 -3.78 35.23
N SER A 10 20.89 -2.45 35.08
CA SER A 10 19.83 -1.67 34.46
C SER A 10 19.66 -2.01 33.00
N GLY A 11 20.74 -2.26 32.27
CA GLY A 11 20.70 -2.73 30.87
C GLY A 11 20.06 -4.11 30.74
N CYS A 12 20.43 -5.05 31.60
CA CYS A 12 19.85 -6.41 31.62
C CYS A 12 18.37 -6.39 32.03
N ALA A 13 17.98 -5.54 32.99
CA ALA A 13 16.59 -5.39 33.39
C ALA A 13 15.72 -4.76 32.28
N LEU A 14 16.24 -3.77 31.56
CA LEU A 14 15.60 -3.20 30.38
C LEU A 14 15.46 -4.22 29.25
N LEU A 15 16.49 -5.03 28.98
CA LEU A 15 16.45 -6.10 27.99
C LEU A 15 15.47 -7.21 28.39
N ALA A 16 15.43 -7.61 29.67
CA ALA A 16 14.49 -8.61 30.18
C ALA A 16 13.03 -8.09 30.16
N ALA A 17 12.80 -6.85 30.56
CA ALA A 17 11.48 -6.20 30.47
C ALA A 17 11.01 -6.10 29.03
N ARG A 18 11.92 -5.82 28.10
CA ARG A 18 11.63 -5.73 26.67
C ARG A 18 11.39 -7.11 26.06
N ALA A 19 12.15 -8.14 26.41
CA ALA A 19 11.91 -9.52 26.01
C ALA A 19 10.55 -10.03 26.52
N PHE A 20 10.17 -9.68 27.75
CA PHE A 20 8.85 -10.00 28.31
C PHE A 20 7.72 -9.27 27.57
N VAL A 21 7.90 -8.00 27.24
CA VAL A 21 6.95 -7.24 26.43
C VAL A 21 6.87 -7.82 25.02
N CYS A 22 7.98 -8.20 24.39
CA CYS A 22 8.00 -8.88 23.09
C CYS A 22 7.29 -10.24 23.14
N SER A 23 7.46 -11.04 24.19
CA SER A 23 6.77 -12.34 24.34
C SER A 23 5.24 -12.19 24.45
N ARG A 24 4.74 -11.11 25.08
CA ARG A 24 3.31 -10.77 25.09
C ARG A 24 2.81 -10.25 23.74
N ARG A 25 3.66 -9.63 22.92
CA ARG A 25 3.33 -9.11 21.59
C ARG A 25 3.13 -10.20 20.53
N ILE A 26 3.72 -11.38 20.73
CA ILE A 26 3.46 -12.57 19.88
C ILE A 26 1.97 -12.94 19.85
N MET A 27 1.22 -12.64 20.91
CA MET A 27 -0.22 -12.95 21.04
C MET A 27 -1.15 -12.07 20.19
N THR A 28 -0.67 -11.02 19.51
CA THR A 28 -1.51 -10.06 18.78
C THR A 28 -1.38 -10.13 17.26
N LYS A 29 -0.63 -11.10 16.75
CA LYS A 29 -0.59 -11.36 15.30
C LYS A 29 -1.83 -12.14 14.90
N ARG A 30 -2.62 -11.63 13.95
CA ARG A 30 -3.89 -12.25 13.55
C ARG A 30 -4.08 -12.17 12.04
N ILE A 31 -4.64 -13.26 11.49
CA ILE A 31 -5.31 -13.25 10.19
C ILE A 31 -6.81 -13.21 10.48
N ILE A 32 -7.51 -12.28 9.85
CA ILE A 32 -8.95 -12.10 9.92
C ILE A 32 -9.47 -12.15 8.50
N ALA A 33 -10.38 -13.07 8.24
CA ALA A 33 -10.94 -13.31 6.92
C ALA A 33 -12.36 -13.88 7.02
N GLY A 34 -13.20 -13.59 6.04
CA GLY A 34 -14.50 -14.23 5.91
C GLY A 34 -14.37 -15.71 5.51
N ASN A 35 -15.41 -16.49 5.74
CA ASN A 35 -15.39 -17.92 5.45
C ASN A 35 -15.48 -18.17 3.94
N SER A 36 -14.44 -18.80 3.36
CA SER A 36 -14.38 -19.29 1.97
C SER A 36 -13.19 -20.22 1.80
N GLU A 37 -13.23 -21.09 0.79
CA GLU A 37 -12.12 -21.99 0.44
C GLU A 37 -10.84 -21.23 0.14
N LEU A 38 -10.95 -20.10 -0.60
CA LEU A 38 -9.84 -19.21 -0.85
C LEU A 38 -9.21 -18.71 0.45
N ASN A 39 -10.00 -18.16 1.36
CA ASN A 39 -9.48 -17.58 2.61
C ASN A 39 -8.90 -18.66 3.54
N GLU A 40 -9.46 -19.86 3.56
CA GLU A 40 -8.89 -21.00 4.30
C GLU A 40 -7.53 -21.41 3.71
N PHE A 41 -7.44 -21.56 2.38
CA PHE A 41 -6.19 -21.86 1.68
C PHE A 41 -5.14 -20.79 1.98
N MET A 42 -5.50 -19.51 1.84
CA MET A 42 -4.60 -18.39 2.07
C MET A 42 -4.17 -18.29 3.54
N THR A 43 -5.07 -18.56 4.48
CA THR A 43 -4.73 -18.59 5.92
C THR A 43 -3.68 -19.65 6.20
N ARG A 44 -3.86 -20.88 5.70
CA ARG A 44 -2.85 -21.96 5.85
C ARG A 44 -1.50 -21.57 5.23
N ALA A 45 -1.52 -20.87 4.10
CA ALA A 45 -0.30 -20.47 3.40
C ALA A 45 0.45 -19.31 4.09
N LEU A 46 -0.26 -18.35 4.68
CA LEU A 46 0.32 -17.14 5.25
C LEU A 46 0.61 -17.24 6.76
N GLN A 47 -0.10 -18.10 7.49
CA GLN A 47 0.10 -18.25 8.94
C GLN A 47 1.56 -18.55 9.32
N PRO A 48 2.29 -19.49 8.66
CA PRO A 48 3.68 -19.75 8.99
C PRO A 48 4.61 -18.54 8.73
N LEU A 49 4.27 -17.68 7.76
CA LEU A 49 5.02 -16.46 7.48
C LEU A 49 4.76 -15.42 8.59
N LEU A 50 3.51 -15.28 9.00
CA LEU A 50 3.14 -14.37 10.08
C LEU A 50 3.75 -14.81 11.43
N ASP A 51 3.74 -16.10 11.73
CA ASP A 51 4.31 -16.64 12.96
C ASP A 51 5.81 -16.34 13.10
N ARG A 52 6.53 -16.40 11.98
CA ARG A 52 7.98 -16.10 11.93
C ARG A 52 8.31 -14.63 11.98
N TYR A 53 7.35 -13.73 11.71
CA TYR A 53 7.61 -12.30 11.77
C TYR A 53 8.08 -11.87 13.16
N THR A 54 9.27 -11.31 13.25
CA THR A 54 9.86 -10.80 14.48
C THR A 54 10.26 -9.35 14.28
N PRO A 55 9.47 -8.40 14.82
CA PRO A 55 9.78 -6.97 14.69
C PRO A 55 11.16 -6.66 15.27
N THR A 56 11.82 -5.69 14.69
CA THR A 56 13.12 -5.20 15.17
C THR A 56 13.02 -4.72 16.62
N TRP A 57 13.73 -5.39 17.53
CA TRP A 57 13.56 -5.25 18.98
C TRP A 57 14.01 -3.91 19.56
N TRP A 58 14.93 -3.21 18.91
CA TRP A 58 15.52 -1.95 19.36
C TRP A 58 14.77 -0.69 18.87
N THR A 59 13.68 -0.86 18.11
CA THR A 59 12.86 0.24 17.60
C THR A 59 11.48 0.28 18.23
N ASN A 60 10.82 1.42 18.13
CA ASN A 60 9.39 1.59 18.34
C ASN A 60 8.74 2.09 17.04
N SER A 61 7.42 2.26 17.02
CA SER A 61 6.69 2.68 15.81
C SER A 61 7.20 4.00 15.24
N HIS A 62 7.53 4.97 16.07
CA HIS A 62 8.03 6.28 15.62
C HIS A 62 9.42 6.18 14.99
N ILE A 63 10.31 5.40 15.63
CA ILE A 63 11.65 5.15 15.09
C ILE A 63 11.54 4.36 13.78
N GLN A 64 10.71 3.32 13.70
CA GLN A 64 10.51 2.57 12.47
C GLN A 64 9.97 3.46 11.34
N CYS A 65 8.98 4.31 11.63
CA CYS A 65 8.46 5.27 10.66
C CYS A 65 9.56 6.22 10.14
N PHE A 66 10.42 6.73 11.02
CA PHE A 66 11.54 7.57 10.64
C PHE A 66 12.60 6.82 9.81
N LEU A 67 12.88 5.57 10.16
CA LEU A 67 13.83 4.72 9.45
C LEU A 67 13.42 4.43 8.00
N THR A 68 12.13 4.55 7.64
CA THR A 68 11.72 4.41 6.23
C THR A 68 12.41 5.42 5.29
N PHE A 69 12.85 6.54 5.83
CA PHE A 69 13.59 7.57 5.07
C PHE A 69 15.11 7.36 5.08
N LEU A 70 15.64 6.59 6.03
CA LEU A 70 17.07 6.40 6.24
C LEU A 70 17.60 5.04 5.78
N VAL A 71 16.77 4.01 5.86
CA VAL A 71 17.16 2.64 5.46
C VAL A 71 17.46 2.63 3.97
N PRO A 72 18.66 2.19 3.57
CA PRO A 72 19.01 2.10 2.16
C PRO A 72 18.04 1.19 1.42
N GLN A 73 17.43 1.71 0.38
CA GLN A 73 16.56 0.94 -0.48
C GLN A 73 17.38 0.06 -1.43
N SER A 74 16.87 -1.10 -1.77
CA SER A 74 17.50 -1.99 -2.76
C SER A 74 17.79 -1.25 -4.06
N PRO A 75 18.99 -1.39 -4.65
CA PRO A 75 19.28 -0.79 -5.96
C PRO A 75 18.35 -1.39 -7.01
N VAL A 76 17.63 -0.52 -7.72
CA VAL A 76 16.74 -0.90 -8.82
C VAL A 76 16.98 0.06 -9.99
N LYS A 77 17.16 -0.51 -11.17
CA LYS A 77 17.20 0.26 -12.42
C LYS A 77 15.79 0.38 -12.99
N TYR A 78 15.39 1.60 -13.30
CA TYR A 78 14.09 1.88 -13.88
C TYR A 78 14.21 2.34 -15.34
N LYS A 79 13.28 1.88 -16.17
CA LYS A 79 12.92 2.50 -17.45
C LYS A 79 11.66 3.33 -17.21
N ARG A 80 11.67 4.60 -17.58
CA ARG A 80 10.53 5.49 -17.43
C ARG A 80 9.77 5.63 -18.74
N ASP A 81 8.45 5.42 -18.65
CA ASP A 81 7.51 5.82 -19.68
C ASP A 81 6.62 6.95 -19.14
N ILE A 82 6.24 7.90 -19.98
CA ILE A 82 5.33 8.99 -19.63
C ILE A 82 4.00 8.71 -20.31
N LEU A 83 2.94 8.62 -19.49
CA LEU A 83 1.57 8.48 -19.96
C LEU A 83 0.88 9.84 -19.93
N THR A 84 0.30 10.23 -21.05
CA THR A 84 -0.58 11.42 -21.13
C THR A 84 -2.02 10.96 -21.05
N PHE A 85 -2.75 11.47 -20.07
CA PHE A 85 -4.16 11.19 -19.82
C PHE A 85 -5.08 11.93 -20.78
N LYS A 86 -6.32 11.50 -20.87
CA LYS A 86 -7.35 12.11 -21.73
C LYS A 86 -7.57 13.61 -21.45
N ASP A 87 -7.34 14.06 -20.21
CA ASP A 87 -7.46 15.47 -19.82
C ASP A 87 -6.17 16.28 -20.06
N GLY A 88 -5.17 15.72 -20.72
CA GLY A 88 -3.86 16.33 -21.00
C GLY A 88 -2.88 16.29 -19.82
N GLY A 89 -3.29 15.82 -18.65
CA GLY A 89 -2.39 15.59 -17.52
C GLY A 89 -1.40 14.46 -17.81
N GLN A 90 -0.33 14.39 -17.02
CA GLN A 90 0.71 13.38 -17.22
C GLN A 90 1.06 12.66 -15.91
N ALA A 91 1.42 11.39 -16.05
CA ALA A 91 2.03 10.57 -15.01
C ALA A 91 3.25 9.83 -15.59
N SER A 92 4.13 9.34 -14.71
CA SER A 92 5.21 8.47 -15.16
C SER A 92 5.04 7.06 -14.61
N LEU A 93 5.34 6.09 -15.47
CA LEU A 93 5.39 4.68 -15.18
C LEU A 93 6.86 4.27 -15.14
N ASP A 94 7.37 3.95 -13.95
CA ASP A 94 8.75 3.53 -13.77
C ASP A 94 8.80 2.00 -13.69
N TRP A 95 9.17 1.36 -14.80
CA TRP A 95 9.35 -0.08 -14.93
C TRP A 95 10.66 -0.52 -14.29
N ALA A 96 10.59 -1.35 -13.27
CA ALA A 96 11.80 -1.93 -12.69
C ALA A 96 12.32 -3.06 -13.60
N LEU A 97 13.53 -2.88 -14.12
CA LEU A 97 14.14 -3.83 -15.06
C LEU A 97 15.06 -4.81 -14.35
N GLU A 98 15.86 -4.31 -13.41
CA GLU A 98 16.89 -5.07 -12.70
C GLU A 98 16.94 -4.63 -11.24
N ALA A 99 17.23 -5.57 -10.37
CA ALA A 99 17.56 -5.33 -8.97
C ALA A 99 18.72 -6.25 -8.55
N SER A 100 19.40 -5.90 -7.45
CA SER A 100 20.45 -6.73 -6.85
C SER A 100 19.87 -7.92 -6.08
N VAL A 101 18.93 -8.63 -6.67
CA VAL A 101 18.25 -9.81 -6.10
C VAL A 101 18.24 -10.94 -7.13
N ALA A 102 18.36 -12.18 -6.65
CA ALA A 102 18.18 -13.35 -7.50
C ALA A 102 16.70 -13.48 -7.88
N MET A 103 16.39 -13.48 -9.15
CA MET A 103 15.04 -13.73 -9.65
C MET A 103 14.77 -15.24 -9.72
N LYS A 104 13.56 -15.66 -9.39
CA LYS A 104 13.11 -17.06 -9.55
C LYS A 104 13.20 -17.53 -11.01
N SER A 105 12.88 -16.62 -11.94
CA SER A 105 12.93 -16.87 -13.39
C SER A 105 13.08 -15.54 -14.14
N PRO A 106 13.66 -15.55 -15.35
CA PRO A 106 13.66 -14.38 -16.23
C PRO A 106 12.23 -13.94 -16.56
N LEU A 107 12.02 -12.62 -16.71
CA LEU A 107 10.74 -12.09 -17.13
C LEU A 107 10.48 -12.39 -18.60
N THR A 108 9.29 -12.92 -18.87
CA THR A 108 8.77 -13.17 -20.23
C THR A 108 7.67 -12.17 -20.56
N THR A 109 7.14 -12.17 -21.79
CA THR A 109 5.99 -11.36 -22.20
C THR A 109 4.76 -11.59 -21.31
N ASP A 110 4.58 -12.82 -20.82
CA ASP A 110 3.42 -13.25 -20.04
C ASP A 110 3.65 -13.24 -18.52
N SER A 111 4.83 -12.73 -18.08
CA SER A 111 5.10 -12.56 -16.65
C SER A 111 4.07 -11.64 -16.02
N PRO A 112 3.54 -11.98 -14.82
CA PRO A 112 2.55 -11.15 -14.15
C PRO A 112 3.08 -9.75 -13.87
N VAL A 113 2.22 -8.74 -13.96
CA VAL A 113 2.59 -7.35 -13.71
C VAL A 113 2.09 -6.93 -12.34
N ALA A 114 2.98 -6.35 -11.53
CA ALA A 114 2.65 -5.71 -10.25
C ALA A 114 2.64 -4.18 -10.43
N ILE A 115 1.44 -3.58 -10.43
CA ILE A 115 1.26 -2.13 -10.49
C ILE A 115 1.34 -1.60 -9.06
N ILE A 116 2.38 -0.81 -8.77
CA ILE A 116 2.70 -0.34 -7.42
C ILE A 116 2.32 1.13 -7.29
N MET A 117 1.53 1.44 -6.26
CA MET A 117 1.09 2.79 -5.92
C MET A 117 1.77 3.26 -4.64
N HIS A 118 2.53 4.34 -4.74
CA HIS A 118 3.27 4.93 -3.62
C HIS A 118 2.38 5.75 -2.67
N GLY A 119 2.90 6.05 -1.47
CA GLY A 119 2.25 6.89 -0.46
C GLY A 119 2.04 8.35 -0.89
N LEU A 120 1.68 9.20 0.07
CA LEU A 120 1.17 10.56 -0.15
C LEU A 120 2.07 11.41 -1.07
N VAL A 121 3.35 11.53 -0.76
CA VAL A 121 4.34 12.30 -1.53
C VAL A 121 5.53 11.43 -2.00
N GLY A 122 5.32 10.11 -2.08
CA GLY A 122 6.32 9.15 -2.53
C GLY A 122 6.58 9.19 -4.04
N CYS A 123 7.42 8.29 -4.49
CA CYS A 123 7.68 8.00 -5.91
C CYS A 123 8.35 6.63 -6.03
N SER A 124 8.74 6.23 -7.23
CA SER A 124 9.45 4.97 -7.50
C SER A 124 10.69 4.74 -6.63
N GLN A 125 11.37 5.81 -6.21
CA GLN A 125 12.55 5.69 -5.34
C GLN A 125 12.20 5.10 -3.97
N SER A 126 11.05 5.44 -3.40
CA SER A 126 10.57 4.89 -2.12
C SER A 126 10.01 3.48 -2.24
N MET A 127 9.78 2.99 -3.46
CA MET A 127 9.21 1.65 -3.73
C MET A 127 10.26 0.63 -4.19
N ARG A 128 11.55 0.98 -4.18
CA ARG A 128 12.63 0.13 -4.70
C ARG A 128 12.68 -1.25 -4.03
N SER A 129 12.58 -1.31 -2.70
CA SER A 129 12.64 -2.57 -1.98
C SER A 129 11.44 -3.48 -2.31
N LEU A 130 10.25 -2.90 -2.49
CA LEU A 130 9.07 -3.65 -2.94
C LEU A 130 9.22 -4.10 -4.40
N CYS A 131 9.76 -3.25 -5.28
CA CYS A 131 10.06 -3.64 -6.67
C CYS A 131 11.09 -4.78 -6.74
N ALA A 132 12.13 -4.73 -5.90
CA ALA A 132 13.12 -5.80 -5.82
C ALA A 132 12.49 -7.12 -5.36
N GLU A 133 11.62 -7.08 -4.36
CA GLU A 133 10.90 -8.28 -3.90
C GLU A 133 9.96 -8.83 -4.99
N ALA A 134 9.25 -7.96 -5.72
CA ALA A 134 8.40 -8.37 -6.83
C ALA A 134 9.22 -9.03 -7.97
N LEU A 135 10.37 -8.46 -8.34
CA LEU A 135 11.29 -9.08 -9.30
C LEU A 135 11.79 -10.45 -8.83
N ALA A 136 12.15 -10.58 -7.55
CA ALA A 136 12.57 -11.85 -6.98
C ALA A 136 11.50 -12.94 -7.10
N HIS A 137 10.22 -12.57 -7.06
CA HIS A 137 9.08 -13.47 -7.23
C HIS A 137 8.67 -13.69 -8.70
N GLY A 138 9.37 -13.08 -9.68
CA GLY A 138 9.11 -13.23 -11.11
C GLY A 138 7.97 -12.36 -11.63
N TYR A 139 7.59 -11.32 -10.89
CA TYR A 139 6.66 -10.28 -11.37
C TYR A 139 7.42 -9.18 -12.10
N ARG A 140 6.73 -8.50 -13.03
CA ARG A 140 7.19 -7.27 -13.67
C ARG A 140 6.63 -6.07 -12.89
N PRO A 141 7.41 -5.41 -12.01
CA PRO A 141 6.90 -4.28 -11.25
C PRO A 141 6.95 -3.00 -12.07
N VAL A 142 5.87 -2.23 -11.99
CA VAL A 142 5.78 -0.88 -12.51
C VAL A 142 5.25 0.04 -11.42
N VAL A 143 5.96 1.13 -11.14
CA VAL A 143 5.52 2.13 -10.19
C VAL A 143 4.76 3.24 -10.90
N PHE A 144 3.51 3.41 -10.55
CA PHE A 144 2.69 4.53 -10.97
C PHE A 144 3.06 5.77 -10.13
N ASN A 145 3.87 6.66 -10.70
CA ASN A 145 4.09 7.98 -10.11
C ASN A 145 2.98 8.91 -10.55
N LYS A 146 2.15 9.30 -9.57
CA LYS A 146 1.00 10.20 -9.81
C LYS A 146 1.43 11.54 -10.41
N ARG A 147 0.47 12.33 -10.88
CA ARG A 147 0.70 13.69 -11.43
C ARG A 147 1.62 14.51 -10.53
N GLY A 148 2.67 15.09 -11.08
CA GLY A 148 3.67 15.88 -10.37
C GLY A 148 4.64 15.11 -9.48
N HIS A 149 4.55 13.78 -9.40
CA HIS A 149 5.45 12.95 -8.61
C HIS A 149 6.62 12.40 -9.45
N GLY A 150 7.61 11.81 -8.78
CA GLY A 150 8.77 11.21 -9.45
C GLY A 150 9.64 12.20 -10.26
N GLY A 151 9.57 13.50 -9.93
CA GLY A 151 10.29 14.55 -10.64
C GLY A 151 9.60 15.03 -11.92
N LEU A 152 8.40 14.52 -12.24
CA LEU A 152 7.61 15.00 -13.37
C LEU A 152 6.97 16.35 -13.03
N LYS A 153 7.01 17.29 -13.96
CA LYS A 153 6.28 18.56 -13.87
C LYS A 153 4.78 18.30 -14.13
N LEU A 154 3.93 19.17 -13.59
CA LEU A 154 2.52 19.14 -13.93
C LEU A 154 2.31 19.65 -15.35
N ALA A 155 1.65 18.85 -16.20
CA ALA A 155 1.24 19.25 -17.54
C ALA A 155 -0.10 20.02 -17.53
N THR A 156 -0.92 19.81 -16.50
CA THR A 156 -2.18 20.52 -16.24
C THR A 156 -2.20 20.97 -14.78
N PRO A 157 -2.94 22.04 -14.39
CA PRO A 157 -3.01 22.52 -13.01
C PRO A 157 -3.89 21.63 -12.14
N LYS A 158 -3.68 20.31 -12.17
CA LYS A 158 -4.49 19.32 -11.48
C LYS A 158 -3.65 18.26 -10.82
N LEU A 159 -3.83 18.07 -9.51
CA LEU A 159 -3.33 16.95 -8.73
C LEU A 159 -4.40 15.86 -8.65
N GLN A 160 -3.97 14.62 -8.51
CA GLN A 160 -4.88 13.52 -8.27
C GLN A 160 -5.43 13.59 -6.84
N ALA A 161 -6.76 13.67 -6.69
CA ALA A 161 -7.42 13.57 -5.39
C ALA A 161 -7.21 12.17 -4.79
N PHE A 162 -7.37 12.06 -3.47
CA PHE A 162 -7.05 10.84 -2.72
C PHE A 162 -7.74 9.58 -3.26
N GLY A 163 -9.03 9.68 -3.60
CA GLY A 163 -9.83 8.57 -4.15
C GLY A 163 -10.19 8.71 -5.63
N CYS A 164 -9.52 9.60 -6.37
CA CYS A 164 -9.76 9.78 -7.80
C CYS A 164 -9.12 8.62 -8.60
N VAL A 165 -9.93 7.67 -9.06
CA VAL A 165 -9.46 6.44 -9.70
C VAL A 165 -9.23 6.56 -11.21
N GLN A 166 -9.64 7.67 -11.85
CA GLN A 166 -9.58 7.83 -13.29
C GLN A 166 -8.16 7.66 -13.85
N ASP A 167 -7.18 8.31 -13.22
CA ASP A 167 -5.78 8.19 -13.64
C ASP A 167 -5.29 6.73 -13.52
N LEU A 168 -5.67 6.04 -12.43
CA LEU A 168 -5.31 4.64 -12.23
C LEU A 168 -5.99 3.72 -13.27
N GLN A 169 -7.23 3.99 -13.64
CA GLN A 169 -7.93 3.26 -14.71
C GLN A 169 -7.19 3.39 -16.05
N GLU A 170 -6.75 4.61 -16.42
CA GLU A 170 -6.00 4.83 -17.65
C GLU A 170 -4.61 4.16 -17.60
N VAL A 171 -3.95 4.17 -16.43
CA VAL A 171 -2.69 3.46 -16.21
C VAL A 171 -2.86 1.95 -16.39
N ILE A 172 -3.88 1.35 -15.76
CA ILE A 172 -4.15 -0.09 -15.86
C ILE A 172 -4.46 -0.48 -17.32
N ALA A 173 -5.29 0.29 -18.02
CA ALA A 173 -5.59 0.05 -19.42
C ALA A 173 -4.35 0.16 -20.32
N HIS A 174 -3.47 1.12 -20.05
CA HIS A 174 -2.20 1.26 -20.74
C HIS A 174 -1.28 0.04 -20.52
N VAL A 175 -1.15 -0.42 -19.27
CA VAL A 175 -0.36 -1.61 -18.92
C VAL A 175 -0.92 -2.87 -19.59
N GLU A 176 -2.24 -3.05 -19.61
CA GLU A 176 -2.93 -4.16 -20.27
C GLU A 176 -2.66 -4.16 -21.79
N ASN A 177 -2.65 -2.99 -22.41
CA ASN A 177 -2.33 -2.88 -23.84
C ASN A 177 -0.87 -3.27 -24.16
N ILE A 178 0.07 -2.99 -23.26
CA ILE A 178 1.48 -3.38 -23.44
C ILE A 178 1.67 -4.89 -23.20
N PHE A 179 0.97 -5.45 -22.22
CA PHE A 179 1.09 -6.85 -21.79
C PHE A 179 -0.29 -7.54 -21.77
N PRO A 180 -0.92 -7.79 -22.93
CA PRO A 180 -2.32 -8.25 -23.00
C PRO A 180 -2.54 -9.65 -22.42
N ASN A 181 -1.50 -10.48 -22.37
CA ASN A 181 -1.56 -11.83 -21.82
C ASN A 181 -1.13 -11.92 -20.35
N SER A 182 -0.69 -10.83 -19.74
CA SER A 182 -0.20 -10.82 -18.36
C SER A 182 -1.34 -10.63 -17.36
N GLU A 183 -1.29 -11.37 -16.28
CA GLU A 183 -2.16 -11.11 -15.12
C GLU A 183 -1.70 -9.82 -14.43
N LEU A 184 -2.63 -8.92 -14.13
CA LEU A 184 -2.36 -7.64 -13.50
C LEU A 184 -2.75 -7.68 -12.02
N TYR A 185 -1.84 -7.23 -11.15
CA TYR A 185 -2.01 -7.14 -9.70
C TYR A 185 -1.71 -5.73 -9.22
N GLY A 186 -2.45 -5.27 -8.20
CA GLY A 186 -2.21 -3.97 -7.57
C GLY A 186 -1.53 -4.12 -6.21
N ILE A 187 -0.53 -3.29 -5.91
CA ILE A 187 0.06 -3.18 -4.58
C ILE A 187 0.10 -1.70 -4.19
N GLY A 188 -0.63 -1.34 -3.13
CA GLY A 188 -0.68 0.03 -2.62
C GLY A 188 0.01 0.16 -1.27
N CYS A 189 0.71 1.28 -1.05
CA CYS A 189 1.31 1.63 0.22
C CYS A 189 0.71 2.95 0.73
N SER A 190 0.23 2.99 1.99
CA SER A 190 -0.32 4.22 2.60
C SER A 190 -1.43 4.84 1.73
N ALA A 191 -1.30 6.08 1.29
CA ALA A 191 -2.25 6.74 0.37
C ALA A 191 -2.45 5.97 -0.94
N GLY A 192 -1.42 5.26 -1.44
CA GLY A 192 -1.53 4.38 -2.60
C GLY A 192 -2.43 3.17 -2.34
N SER A 193 -2.47 2.66 -1.11
CA SER A 193 -3.41 1.61 -0.72
C SER A 193 -4.85 2.11 -0.66
N GLY A 194 -5.06 3.36 -0.23
CA GLY A 194 -6.37 4.00 -0.27
C GLY A 194 -6.90 4.15 -1.71
N LEU A 195 -6.04 4.57 -2.64
CA LEU A 195 -6.38 4.67 -4.07
C LEU A 195 -6.72 3.29 -4.66
N LEU A 196 -5.92 2.26 -4.34
CA LEU A 196 -6.19 0.89 -4.80
C LEU A 196 -7.49 0.34 -4.22
N CYS A 197 -7.72 0.54 -2.91
CA CYS A 197 -8.97 0.15 -2.26
C CYS A 197 -10.17 0.79 -2.97
N ARG A 198 -10.10 2.10 -3.20
CA ARG A 198 -11.16 2.83 -3.90
C ARG A 198 -11.40 2.28 -5.32
N TYR A 199 -10.33 1.99 -6.07
CA TYR A 199 -10.44 1.39 -7.40
C TYR A 199 -11.16 0.03 -7.36
N LEU A 200 -10.75 -0.86 -6.47
CA LEU A 200 -11.35 -2.20 -6.34
C LEU A 200 -12.83 -2.13 -5.92
N CYS A 201 -13.18 -1.23 -5.00
CA CYS A 201 -14.56 -1.04 -4.55
C CYS A 201 -15.43 -0.38 -5.63
N GLU A 202 -14.90 0.57 -6.40
CA GLU A 202 -15.66 1.26 -7.44
C GLU A 202 -15.90 0.37 -8.66
N LEU A 203 -14.89 -0.37 -9.09
CA LEU A 203 -14.97 -1.18 -10.30
C LEU A 203 -15.61 -2.55 -10.07
N GLY A 204 -15.48 -3.12 -8.86
CA GLY A 204 -16.01 -4.45 -8.56
C GLY A 204 -15.62 -5.48 -9.61
N GLU A 205 -16.60 -6.15 -10.22
CA GLU A 205 -16.37 -7.16 -11.28
C GLU A 205 -15.74 -6.60 -12.57
N LYS A 206 -15.83 -5.29 -12.79
CA LYS A 206 -15.20 -4.61 -13.95
C LYS A 206 -13.71 -4.35 -13.73
N SER A 207 -13.18 -4.68 -12.55
CA SER A 207 -11.75 -4.53 -12.27
C SER A 207 -10.92 -5.37 -13.24
N ARG A 208 -9.86 -4.77 -13.79
CA ARG A 208 -8.85 -5.45 -14.60
C ARG A 208 -7.73 -6.07 -13.76
N LEU A 209 -7.67 -5.72 -12.47
CA LEU A 209 -6.74 -6.34 -11.53
C LEU A 209 -7.31 -7.66 -11.03
N ARG A 210 -6.48 -8.69 -11.00
CA ARG A 210 -6.83 -10.01 -10.46
C ARG A 210 -6.90 -10.02 -8.94
N ALA A 211 -6.11 -9.18 -8.29
CA ALA A 211 -6.12 -8.99 -6.83
C ALA A 211 -5.43 -7.68 -6.43
N GLY A 212 -5.62 -7.30 -5.16
CA GLY A 212 -4.95 -6.16 -4.54
C GLY A 212 -4.27 -6.51 -3.22
N VAL A 213 -3.12 -5.86 -2.96
CA VAL A 213 -2.48 -5.86 -1.64
C VAL A 213 -2.36 -4.44 -1.14
N LEU A 214 -2.85 -4.19 0.06
CA LEU A 214 -2.93 -2.88 0.70
C LEU A 214 -2.06 -2.87 1.96
N ILE A 215 -0.97 -2.10 1.93
CA ILE A 215 -0.05 -1.97 3.06
C ILE A 215 -0.34 -0.68 3.80
N SER A 216 -0.66 -0.78 5.10
CA SER A 216 -1.05 0.34 5.97
C SER A 216 -2.13 1.24 5.37
N PRO A 217 -3.28 0.71 4.94
CA PRO A 217 -4.35 1.51 4.35
C PRO A 217 -5.05 2.39 5.39
N GLY A 218 -5.40 3.61 4.98
CA GLY A 218 -6.39 4.43 5.66
C GLY A 218 -7.79 4.13 5.11
N TYR A 219 -8.59 3.38 5.84
CA TYR A 219 -9.88 2.87 5.37
C TYR A 219 -10.95 3.95 5.27
N ASN A 220 -11.03 4.80 6.29
CA ASN A 220 -11.91 5.96 6.33
C ASN A 220 -11.05 7.22 6.50
N ALA A 221 -10.75 7.86 5.38
CA ALA A 221 -9.88 9.01 5.36
C ALA A 221 -10.55 10.27 5.97
N PHE A 222 -11.88 10.39 5.92
CA PHE A 222 -12.59 11.47 6.61
C PHE A 222 -12.41 11.37 8.13
N ASP A 223 -12.66 10.22 8.72
CA ASP A 223 -12.48 10.00 10.16
C ASP A 223 -11.01 10.21 10.58
N LEU A 224 -10.08 9.76 9.73
CA LEU A 224 -8.66 9.86 10.00
C LEU A 224 -8.20 11.33 10.03
N PHE A 225 -8.48 12.09 8.99
CA PHE A 225 -7.95 13.45 8.80
C PHE A 225 -8.86 14.56 9.33
N CYS A 226 -10.19 14.39 9.24
CA CYS A 226 -11.16 15.37 9.72
C CYS A 226 -11.72 15.00 11.10
N GLY A 227 -11.83 13.72 11.42
CA GLY A 227 -12.29 13.20 12.71
C GLY A 227 -11.23 13.18 13.82
N GLY A 228 -10.01 13.64 13.54
CA GLY A 228 -8.94 13.77 14.55
C GLY A 228 -8.33 12.45 15.04
N LYS A 229 -8.52 11.35 14.31
CA LYS A 229 -7.98 10.04 14.70
C LYS A 229 -6.49 9.86 14.38
N ILE A 230 -5.93 10.70 13.52
CA ILE A 230 -4.49 10.72 13.24
C ILE A 230 -3.72 11.38 14.39
N ASN A 231 -2.53 10.86 14.70
CA ASN A 231 -1.64 11.52 15.65
C ASN A 231 -1.29 12.95 15.18
N PRO A 232 -1.47 14.00 16.02
CA PRO A 232 -1.29 15.40 15.62
C PRO A 232 0.10 15.72 15.06
N VAL A 233 1.16 15.09 15.58
CA VAL A 233 2.54 15.29 15.07
C VAL A 233 2.65 14.79 13.62
N TYR A 234 2.09 13.63 13.32
CA TYR A 234 2.11 13.09 11.95
C TYR A 234 1.20 13.89 11.02
N ASN A 235 0.05 14.36 11.51
CA ASN A 235 -0.82 15.26 10.74
C ASN A 235 -0.05 16.51 10.31
N PHE A 236 0.66 17.15 11.25
CA PHE A 236 1.49 18.33 10.97
C PHE A 236 2.63 18.01 9.98
N LEU A 237 3.39 16.93 10.20
CA LEU A 237 4.50 16.54 9.32
C LEU A 237 4.03 16.22 7.90
N MET A 238 2.91 15.51 7.76
CA MET A 238 2.33 15.19 6.46
C MET A 238 1.82 16.46 5.75
N THR A 239 1.20 17.37 6.49
CA THR A 239 0.79 18.69 5.96
C THR A 239 2.00 19.49 5.48
N PHE A 240 3.10 19.48 6.23
CA PHE A 240 4.35 20.13 5.81
C PHE A 240 4.89 19.52 4.50
N THR A 241 4.85 18.19 4.34
CA THR A 241 5.30 17.56 3.09
C THR A 241 4.37 17.88 1.91
N LEU A 242 3.06 17.96 2.14
CA LEU A 242 2.08 18.40 1.12
C LEU A 242 2.32 19.85 0.70
N LYS A 243 2.61 20.76 1.65
CA LYS A 243 2.96 22.15 1.35
C LYS A 243 4.24 22.26 0.53
N SER A 244 5.24 21.44 0.85
CA SER A 244 6.50 21.37 0.08
C SER A 244 6.25 20.85 -1.34
N PHE A 245 5.34 19.92 -1.51
CA PHE A 245 4.90 19.43 -2.82
C PHE A 245 4.12 20.50 -3.60
N LEU A 246 3.20 21.21 -2.95
CA LEU A 246 2.47 22.34 -3.52
C LEU A 246 3.42 23.44 -4.03
N LEU A 247 4.44 23.79 -3.23
CA LEU A 247 5.45 24.79 -3.60
C LEU A 247 6.25 24.39 -4.84
N ARG A 248 6.54 23.11 -5.01
CA ARG A 248 7.25 22.59 -6.20
C ARG A 248 6.48 22.85 -7.49
N HIS A 249 5.15 22.87 -7.42
CA HIS A 249 4.22 23.05 -8.54
C HIS A 249 3.43 24.36 -8.44
N LYS A 250 4.00 25.34 -7.73
CA LYS A 250 3.31 26.62 -7.45
C LYS A 250 2.85 27.32 -8.71
N ASN A 251 3.69 27.33 -9.76
CA ASN A 251 3.38 28.07 -10.99
C ASN A 251 2.14 27.55 -11.70
N GLU A 252 2.01 26.22 -11.75
CA GLU A 252 0.88 25.57 -12.39
C GLU A 252 -0.37 25.65 -11.50
N LEU A 253 -0.22 25.38 -10.20
CA LEU A 253 -1.35 25.28 -9.27
C LEU A 253 -1.94 26.63 -8.86
N SER A 254 -1.19 27.72 -8.91
CA SER A 254 -1.71 29.07 -8.64
C SER A 254 -2.81 29.53 -9.61
N GLN A 255 -3.02 28.80 -10.71
CA GLN A 255 -4.10 29.03 -11.65
C GLN A 255 -5.48 28.58 -11.11
N VAL A 256 -5.49 27.66 -10.15
CA VAL A 256 -6.73 26.98 -9.68
C VAL A 256 -6.91 27.02 -8.16
N VAL A 257 -5.84 27.32 -7.40
CA VAL A 257 -5.89 27.41 -5.93
C VAL A 257 -5.15 28.63 -5.42
N ASP A 258 -5.60 29.19 -4.29
CA ASP A 258 -4.85 30.21 -3.55
C ASP A 258 -3.69 29.54 -2.79
N VAL A 259 -2.53 29.49 -3.42
CA VAL A 259 -1.33 28.89 -2.84
C VAL A 259 -0.92 29.58 -1.53
N ALA A 260 -1.09 30.90 -1.41
CA ALA A 260 -0.72 31.63 -0.20
C ALA A 260 -1.60 31.23 0.98
N GLN A 261 -2.90 31.02 0.75
CA GLN A 261 -3.80 30.52 1.78
C GLN A 261 -3.52 29.04 2.11
N ALA A 262 -3.31 28.20 1.09
CA ALA A 262 -3.00 26.78 1.29
C ALA A 262 -1.71 26.57 2.11
N LEU A 263 -0.72 27.46 1.99
CA LEU A 263 0.52 27.40 2.77
C LEU A 263 0.32 27.75 4.27
N LYS A 264 -0.80 28.33 4.67
CA LYS A 264 -1.12 28.56 6.09
C LYS A 264 -1.69 27.32 6.77
N ALA A 265 -2.13 26.31 6.01
CA ALA A 265 -2.69 25.07 6.56
C ALA A 265 -1.77 24.44 7.59
N THR A 266 -2.32 23.99 8.72
CA THR A 266 -1.62 23.32 9.83
C THR A 266 -2.01 21.84 9.93
N SER A 267 -3.03 21.43 9.19
CA SER A 267 -3.58 20.07 9.16
C SER A 267 -3.90 19.64 7.72
N ILE A 268 -3.97 18.32 7.51
CA ILE A 268 -4.42 17.76 6.21
C ILE A 268 -5.82 18.24 5.89
N ARG A 269 -6.71 18.32 6.88
CA ARG A 269 -8.07 18.86 6.71
C ARG A 269 -8.06 20.24 6.06
N GLU A 270 -7.29 21.18 6.63
CA GLU A 270 -7.18 22.55 6.09
C GLU A 270 -6.52 22.56 4.71
N PHE A 271 -5.51 21.68 4.49
CA PHE A 271 -4.88 21.56 3.19
C PHE A 271 -5.86 21.04 2.14
N ASP A 272 -6.66 20.03 2.45
CA ASP A 272 -7.68 19.49 1.56
C ASP A 272 -8.75 20.53 1.22
N GLU A 273 -9.16 21.33 2.20
CA GLU A 273 -10.14 22.42 2.03
C GLU A 273 -9.62 23.50 1.05
N HIS A 274 -8.35 23.88 1.19
CA HIS A 274 -7.77 24.94 0.37
C HIS A 274 -7.24 24.46 -0.99
N VAL A 275 -6.92 23.19 -1.14
CA VAL A 275 -6.29 22.63 -2.34
C VAL A 275 -7.21 21.68 -3.07
N TYR A 276 -7.42 20.46 -2.53
CA TYR A 276 -8.12 19.40 -3.27
C TYR A 276 -9.60 19.70 -3.48
N MET A 277 -10.29 20.18 -2.45
CA MET A 277 -11.70 20.55 -2.55
C MET A 277 -11.92 21.62 -3.62
N LYS A 278 -11.13 22.70 -3.59
CA LYS A 278 -11.22 23.80 -4.56
C LYS A 278 -10.84 23.36 -5.98
N MET A 279 -9.74 22.64 -6.12
CA MET A 279 -9.23 22.15 -7.41
C MET A 279 -10.22 21.23 -8.13
N HIS A 280 -10.95 20.42 -7.37
CA HIS A 280 -11.91 19.45 -7.92
C HIS A 280 -13.38 19.94 -7.87
N GLY A 281 -13.63 21.17 -7.42
CA GLY A 281 -14.96 21.80 -7.47
C GLY A 281 -15.97 21.22 -6.48
N TYR A 282 -15.55 20.72 -5.32
CA TYR A 282 -16.44 20.27 -4.27
C TYR A 282 -16.93 21.45 -3.43
N GLU A 283 -18.18 21.40 -2.99
CA GLU A 283 -18.80 22.46 -2.18
C GLU A 283 -18.20 22.54 -0.77
N ASP A 284 -17.97 21.38 -0.16
CA ASP A 284 -17.40 21.24 1.17
C ASP A 284 -16.55 19.97 1.31
N LEU A 285 -15.89 19.82 2.45
CA LEU A 285 -15.03 18.66 2.75
C LEU A 285 -15.82 17.35 2.90
N GLU A 286 -17.07 17.41 3.33
CA GLU A 286 -17.91 16.23 3.46
C GLU A 286 -18.24 15.66 2.08
N ALA A 287 -18.63 16.51 1.14
CA ALA A 287 -18.84 16.15 -0.27
C ALA A 287 -17.55 15.58 -0.90
N TYR A 288 -16.40 16.23 -0.65
CA TYR A 288 -15.11 15.75 -1.12
C TYR A 288 -14.81 14.34 -0.60
N TRP A 289 -14.88 14.11 0.71
CA TRP A 289 -14.55 12.83 1.31
C TRP A 289 -15.61 11.75 1.07
N LYS A 290 -16.89 12.13 0.91
CA LYS A 290 -17.94 11.19 0.50
C LYS A 290 -17.60 10.53 -0.84
N VAL A 291 -17.01 11.28 -1.77
CA VAL A 291 -16.59 10.73 -3.08
C VAL A 291 -15.24 10.03 -3.00
N ASN A 292 -14.29 10.54 -2.23
CA ASN A 292 -12.91 10.09 -2.22
C ASN A 292 -12.57 9.09 -1.11
N ASN A 293 -13.55 8.66 -0.28
CA ASN A 293 -13.31 7.71 0.79
C ASN A 293 -12.95 6.31 0.22
N PRO A 294 -11.83 5.71 0.65
CA PRO A 294 -11.34 4.44 0.10
C PRO A 294 -12.37 3.31 0.11
N MET A 295 -13.11 3.14 1.20
CA MET A 295 -14.09 2.06 1.36
C MET A 295 -15.51 2.42 0.92
N ARG A 296 -15.71 3.55 0.25
CA ARG A 296 -17.00 3.80 -0.40
C ARG A 296 -17.28 2.64 -1.39
N ASP A 297 -18.49 2.15 -1.39
CA ASP A 297 -18.94 1.04 -2.24
C ASP A 297 -18.21 -0.30 -1.95
N VAL A 298 -17.75 -0.52 -0.71
CA VAL A 298 -17.02 -1.74 -0.31
C VAL A 298 -17.82 -3.03 -0.56
N ASP A 299 -19.15 -2.96 -0.65
CA ASP A 299 -20.00 -4.10 -0.98
C ASP A 299 -19.83 -4.58 -2.43
N ASN A 300 -19.38 -3.70 -3.32
CA ASN A 300 -19.08 -4.06 -4.70
C ASN A 300 -17.73 -4.76 -4.87
N LEU A 301 -16.90 -4.81 -3.83
CA LEU A 301 -15.61 -5.47 -3.88
C LEU A 301 -15.75 -6.96 -4.20
N LYS A 302 -15.22 -7.40 -5.33
CA LYS A 302 -15.28 -8.79 -5.82
C LYS A 302 -13.90 -9.44 -5.94
N MET A 303 -12.86 -8.65 -6.17
CA MET A 303 -11.51 -9.17 -6.32
C MET A 303 -10.91 -9.56 -4.98
N PRO A 304 -10.13 -10.66 -4.91
CA PRO A 304 -9.36 -11.00 -3.73
C PRO A 304 -8.45 -9.84 -3.32
N PHE A 305 -8.42 -9.52 -2.03
CA PHE A 305 -7.49 -8.53 -1.54
C PHE A 305 -6.99 -8.84 -0.13
N LEU A 306 -5.73 -8.48 0.09
CA LEU A 306 -5.05 -8.56 1.36
C LEU A 306 -4.79 -7.15 1.90
N CYS A 307 -5.14 -6.92 3.17
CA CYS A 307 -4.69 -5.76 3.93
C CYS A 307 -3.66 -6.17 4.97
N ILE A 308 -2.61 -5.36 5.15
CA ILE A 308 -1.58 -5.57 6.17
C ILE A 308 -1.50 -4.31 7.02
N ASN A 309 -1.82 -4.42 8.31
CA ASN A 309 -1.82 -3.32 9.26
C ASN A 309 -0.97 -3.65 10.51
N ALA A 310 -0.25 -2.64 11.00
CA ALA A 310 0.36 -2.69 12.33
C ALA A 310 -0.56 -1.99 13.34
N LEU A 311 -0.73 -2.57 14.54
CA LEU A 311 -1.58 -2.00 15.59
C LEU A 311 -0.93 -0.80 16.28
N ASP A 312 0.37 -0.60 16.07
CA ASP A 312 1.17 0.53 16.54
C ASP A 312 1.37 1.63 15.48
N ASP A 313 0.67 1.54 14.33
CA ASP A 313 0.75 2.53 13.26
C ASP A 313 0.31 3.92 13.76
N PRO A 314 1.21 4.94 13.73
CA PRO A 314 0.89 6.27 14.24
C PRO A 314 0.11 7.13 13.24
N VAL A 315 -0.05 6.68 12.00
CA VAL A 315 -0.75 7.37 10.91
C VAL A 315 -2.12 6.75 10.70
N CYS A 316 -2.17 5.46 10.30
CA CYS A 316 -3.40 4.72 10.09
C CYS A 316 -3.72 3.89 11.34
N THR A 317 -4.33 4.55 12.32
CA THR A 317 -4.50 4.01 13.66
C THR A 317 -5.45 2.81 13.71
N LYS A 318 -5.21 1.88 14.64
CA LYS A 318 -5.94 0.61 14.79
C LYS A 318 -7.45 0.79 14.98
N GLU A 319 -7.88 1.94 15.52
CA GLU A 319 -9.28 2.28 15.74
C GLU A 319 -10.05 2.51 14.44
N THR A 320 -9.34 2.71 13.33
CA THR A 320 -9.94 2.91 12.01
C THR A 320 -10.06 1.62 11.19
N ILE A 321 -9.57 0.49 11.70
CA ILE A 321 -9.60 -0.81 11.00
C ILE A 321 -11.02 -1.38 11.04
N PRO A 322 -11.66 -1.62 9.89
CA PRO A 322 -13.03 -2.12 9.80
C PRO A 322 -13.07 -3.66 9.90
N TYR A 323 -12.77 -4.21 11.07
CA TYR A 323 -12.66 -5.66 11.31
C TYR A 323 -13.88 -6.46 10.81
N HIS A 324 -15.09 -5.90 10.95
CA HIS A 324 -16.33 -6.58 10.54
C HIS A 324 -16.39 -6.82 9.04
N GLU A 325 -15.81 -5.91 8.23
CA GLU A 325 -15.77 -6.08 6.78
C GLU A 325 -14.93 -7.29 6.37
N PHE A 326 -13.79 -7.49 7.03
CA PHE A 326 -12.93 -8.64 6.75
C PHE A 326 -13.53 -9.95 7.24
N SER A 327 -14.27 -9.93 8.35
CA SER A 327 -14.91 -11.15 8.89
C SER A 327 -16.10 -11.64 8.04
N ARG A 328 -16.75 -10.76 7.26
CA ARG A 328 -17.94 -11.10 6.48
C ARG A 328 -17.67 -11.36 4.99
N LYS A 329 -16.57 -10.84 4.44
CA LYS A 329 -16.28 -10.91 3.00
C LYS A 329 -15.46 -12.16 2.64
N PRO A 330 -15.92 -12.99 1.70
CA PRO A 330 -15.25 -14.25 1.34
C PRO A 330 -13.94 -14.04 0.55
N ASN A 331 -13.69 -12.85 0.06
CA ASN A 331 -12.54 -12.47 -0.77
C ASN A 331 -11.61 -11.45 -0.09
N ALA A 332 -11.85 -11.15 1.19
CA ALA A 332 -11.08 -10.16 1.94
C ALA A 332 -10.27 -10.82 3.05
N MET A 333 -9.02 -10.41 3.18
CA MET A 333 -8.14 -10.87 4.25
C MET A 333 -7.41 -9.69 4.88
N LEU A 334 -7.34 -9.68 6.21
CA LEU A 334 -6.59 -8.71 7.00
C LEU A 334 -5.54 -9.44 7.83
N ILE A 335 -4.29 -9.03 7.69
CA ILE A 335 -3.21 -9.38 8.62
C ILE A 335 -2.97 -8.21 9.54
N THR A 336 -3.00 -8.47 10.86
CA THR A 336 -2.58 -7.48 11.86
C THR A 336 -1.37 -7.98 12.62
N THR A 337 -0.42 -7.08 12.87
CA THR A 337 0.75 -7.30 13.72
C THR A 337 0.75 -6.31 14.87
N ALA A 338 1.30 -6.71 16.03
CA ALA A 338 1.40 -5.80 17.17
C ALA A 338 2.26 -4.58 16.88
N GLU A 339 3.34 -4.80 16.14
CA GLU A 339 4.32 -3.80 15.74
C GLU A 339 4.58 -3.90 14.24
N GLY A 340 4.95 -2.80 13.64
CA GLY A 340 5.23 -2.68 12.20
C GLY A 340 5.24 -1.24 11.74
N SER A 341 4.70 -0.34 12.57
CA SER A 341 4.61 1.09 12.25
C SER A 341 3.86 1.35 10.94
N HIS A 342 4.06 2.52 10.35
CA HIS A 342 3.43 2.90 9.08
C HIS A 342 4.28 2.44 7.89
N CYS A 343 3.87 1.37 7.22
CA CYS A 343 4.53 0.78 6.03
C CYS A 343 5.96 0.25 6.26
N ALA A 344 6.48 0.21 7.49
CA ALA A 344 7.85 -0.20 7.77
C ALA A 344 7.98 -1.72 7.91
N PHE A 345 7.32 -2.30 8.89
CA PHE A 345 7.34 -3.74 9.20
C PHE A 345 8.75 -4.34 9.20
N TYR A 346 9.71 -3.59 9.78
CA TYR A 346 11.10 -4.01 9.76
C TYR A 346 11.35 -5.22 10.66
N GLU A 347 12.05 -6.20 10.10
CA GLU A 347 12.63 -7.35 10.79
C GLU A 347 14.14 -7.36 10.67
N GLY A 348 14.79 -8.19 11.50
CA GLY A 348 16.25 -8.25 11.56
C GLY A 348 16.86 -7.22 12.52
N ASN A 349 18.17 -7.37 12.78
CA ASN A 349 18.85 -6.53 13.77
C ASN A 349 19.55 -5.33 13.16
N PHE A 350 20.30 -5.51 12.08
CA PHE A 350 21.10 -4.46 11.43
C PHE A 350 20.80 -4.33 9.95
N GLN A 351 20.46 -5.41 9.28
CA GLN A 351 19.98 -5.39 7.90
C GLN A 351 18.44 -5.36 7.93
N LEU A 352 17.88 -4.17 8.00
CA LEU A 352 16.44 -3.99 8.09
C LEU A 352 15.79 -4.34 6.76
N LYS A 353 14.96 -5.38 6.78
CA LYS A 353 14.11 -5.79 5.66
C LYS A 353 12.65 -5.60 6.03
N SER A 354 11.85 -5.10 5.11
CA SER A 354 10.41 -4.98 5.32
C SER A 354 9.73 -6.33 5.10
N TRP A 355 9.22 -6.93 6.17
CA TRP A 355 8.50 -8.20 6.14
C TRP A 355 7.22 -8.14 5.27
N CYS A 356 6.51 -7.02 5.30
CA CYS A 356 5.25 -6.89 4.56
C CYS A 356 5.42 -6.99 3.04
N HIS A 357 6.60 -6.69 2.49
CA HIS A 357 6.87 -6.87 1.06
C HIS A 357 6.87 -8.36 0.68
N GLY A 358 7.56 -9.19 1.46
CA GLY A 358 7.55 -10.64 1.27
C GLY A 358 6.16 -11.25 1.50
N ALA A 359 5.41 -10.76 2.50
CA ALA A 359 4.04 -11.18 2.74
C ALA A 359 3.12 -10.85 1.57
N ALA A 360 3.25 -9.64 1.01
CA ALA A 360 2.50 -9.21 -0.17
C ALA A 360 2.76 -10.12 -1.38
N MET A 361 4.03 -10.40 -1.68
CA MET A 361 4.38 -11.24 -2.83
C MET A 361 4.00 -12.70 -2.61
N THR A 362 4.15 -13.22 -1.38
CA THR A 362 3.69 -14.57 -1.04
C THR A 362 2.18 -14.70 -1.22
N TYR A 363 1.40 -13.69 -0.81
CA TYR A 363 -0.05 -13.69 -1.03
C TYR A 363 -0.38 -13.82 -2.52
N LEU A 364 0.24 -13.01 -3.38
CA LEU A 364 -0.01 -13.05 -4.82
C LEU A 364 0.41 -14.38 -5.46
N ASP A 365 1.55 -14.94 -5.06
CA ASP A 365 2.02 -16.25 -5.55
C ASP A 365 1.01 -17.36 -5.19
N ARG A 366 0.56 -17.40 -3.93
CA ARG A 366 -0.40 -18.40 -3.45
C ARG A 366 -1.77 -18.25 -4.08
N LEU A 367 -2.22 -17.02 -4.32
CA LEU A 367 -3.47 -16.79 -5.06
C LEU A 367 -3.39 -17.35 -6.49
N ARG A 368 -2.25 -17.17 -7.17
CA ARG A 368 -2.05 -17.73 -8.51
C ARG A 368 -2.02 -19.26 -8.49
N GLU A 369 -1.45 -19.87 -7.46
CA GLU A 369 -1.49 -21.33 -7.27
C GLU A 369 -2.94 -21.83 -7.07
N PHE A 370 -3.71 -21.17 -6.20
CA PHE A 370 -5.12 -21.50 -5.95
C PHE A 370 -5.95 -21.43 -7.23
N ASN A 371 -5.86 -20.33 -7.97
CA ASN A 371 -6.63 -20.16 -9.23
C ASN A 371 -6.24 -21.19 -10.30
N ARG A 372 -4.98 -21.61 -10.36
CA ARG A 372 -4.55 -22.68 -11.29
C ARG A 372 -5.10 -24.03 -10.90
N SER A 373 -5.15 -24.36 -9.61
CA SER A 373 -5.73 -25.62 -9.14
C SER A 373 -7.24 -25.71 -9.40
N GLU A 374 -7.96 -24.61 -9.25
CA GLU A 374 -9.40 -24.54 -9.56
C GLU A 374 -9.65 -24.74 -11.06
N ASN A 375 -8.93 -24.02 -11.93
CA ASN A 375 -9.07 -24.18 -13.38
C ASN A 375 -8.79 -25.62 -13.87
N ILE A 376 -7.83 -26.33 -13.26
CA ILE A 376 -7.54 -27.73 -13.57
C ILE A 376 -8.69 -28.63 -13.11
N SER A 377 -9.26 -28.37 -11.94
CA SER A 377 -10.39 -29.11 -11.39
C SER A 377 -11.64 -28.95 -12.27
N GLU A 378 -12.00 -27.74 -12.66
CA GLU A 378 -13.12 -27.47 -13.55
C GLU A 378 -12.94 -28.13 -14.92
N ALA A 379 -11.77 -27.99 -15.55
CA ALA A 379 -11.46 -28.62 -16.83
C ALA A 379 -11.55 -30.17 -16.76
N SER A 380 -11.17 -30.77 -15.63
CA SER A 380 -11.27 -32.21 -15.43
C SER A 380 -12.72 -32.70 -15.27
N VAL A 381 -13.56 -31.92 -14.59
CA VAL A 381 -15.00 -32.19 -14.42
C VAL A 381 -15.72 -32.08 -15.78
N ASP A 382 -15.43 -31.05 -16.55
CA ASP A 382 -16.02 -30.84 -17.88
C ASP A 382 -15.64 -31.98 -18.84
N ALA A 383 -14.37 -32.42 -18.81
CA ALA A 383 -13.90 -33.54 -19.61
C ALA A 383 -14.58 -34.86 -19.27
N VAL A 384 -14.81 -35.12 -17.97
CA VAL A 384 -15.55 -36.32 -17.51
C VAL A 384 -17.03 -36.25 -17.92
N THR A 385 -17.65 -35.09 -17.77
CA THR A 385 -19.05 -34.86 -18.15
C THR A 385 -19.25 -35.02 -19.66
N ALA A 386 -18.32 -34.50 -20.47
CA ALA A 386 -18.35 -34.66 -21.94
C ALA A 386 -18.10 -36.11 -22.40
N ALA A 387 -17.35 -36.91 -21.64
CA ALA A 387 -17.07 -38.31 -21.94
C ALA A 387 -18.22 -39.28 -21.53
N THR A 388 -19.16 -38.79 -20.70
CA THR A 388 -20.32 -39.56 -20.21
C THR A 388 -21.63 -39.16 -20.86
N ALA A 389 -21.65 -38.14 -21.71
CA ALA A 389 -22.77 -37.72 -22.54
C ALA A 389 -22.63 -38.25 -23.99
#